data_f6caa7e6beea460990f63f3633016299
#
_entry.id   f6caa7e6beea460990f63f3633016299
#
_cell.length_a   1.000
_cell.length_b   1.000
_cell.length_c   1.000
_cell.angle_alpha   90.00
_cell.angle_beta   90.00
_cell.angle_gamma   90.00
#
_symmetry.space_group_name_H-M   'P 1'
#
loop_
_entity.id
_entity.type
_entity.pdbx_description
1 polymer ?
#
loop_
_entity_poly.entity_id
_entity_poly.type
_entity_poly.pdbx_seq_one_letter_code
_entity_poly.pdbx_strand_id
1 'polypeptide(L)'
;MLVVRVRSEKLALVVDDLLDERDMVIKPLPEHMRRLTLVSGMVTTGKNELVNILHVPVLLEMARSARAEAPGDMAETALGEGGKTFRVLVVDDSLNTREIEKDVLEAHGYQVTLAEDGLDGLRKAQSGNFDAVLTDVEMPNMDGFTLTERLRQEDQYRSTPIIIITSRAKEEDKRRGIQVGADAYIVKGDFEQSHLVDTLRNLLG
;
A
#
# COMPACT_ATOMS: atom_id res chain seq x y z
N MET A 1 -3.23 21.33 -20.24
CA MET A 1 -4.41 20.44 -19.95
C MET A 1 -4.75 19.66 -21.19
N LEU A 2 -4.79 18.34 -21.12
CA LEU A 2 -5.13 17.43 -22.22
C LEU A 2 -6.49 16.78 -21.92
N VAL A 3 -7.42 16.78 -22.87
CA VAL A 3 -8.74 16.14 -22.72
C VAL A 3 -8.76 14.86 -23.52
N VAL A 4 -8.85 13.72 -22.86
CA VAL A 4 -8.98 12.40 -23.48
C VAL A 4 -10.43 11.95 -23.44
N ARG A 5 -10.90 11.34 -24.53
CA ARG A 5 -12.26 10.80 -24.63
C ARG A 5 -12.21 9.30 -24.89
N VAL A 6 -12.97 8.55 -24.10
CA VAL A 6 -13.20 7.12 -24.34
C VAL A 6 -14.71 6.89 -24.35
N ARG A 7 -15.23 6.49 -25.50
CA ARG A 7 -16.69 6.35 -25.76
C ARG A 7 -17.43 7.67 -25.46
N SER A 8 -18.30 7.70 -24.46
CA SER A 8 -19.07 8.88 -24.04
C SER A 8 -18.43 9.70 -22.92
N GLU A 9 -17.29 9.25 -22.40
CA GLU A 9 -16.64 9.84 -21.23
C GLU A 9 -15.45 10.69 -21.60
N LYS A 10 -15.21 11.73 -20.82
CA LYS A 10 -14.07 12.63 -20.98
C LYS A 10 -13.28 12.70 -19.67
N LEU A 11 -11.96 12.62 -19.79
CA LEU A 11 -11.02 12.85 -18.71
C LEU A 11 -10.10 14.00 -19.06
N ALA A 12 -9.98 14.98 -18.16
CA ALA A 12 -9.04 16.08 -18.29
C ALA A 12 -7.78 15.73 -17.48
N LEU A 13 -6.64 15.66 -18.16
CA LEU A 13 -5.33 15.44 -17.56
C LEU A 13 -4.59 16.79 -17.46
N VAL A 14 -4.08 17.11 -16.30
CA VAL A 14 -3.15 18.22 -16.10
C VAL A 14 -1.76 17.70 -16.44
N VAL A 15 -1.14 18.30 -17.43
CA VAL A 15 0.21 17.97 -17.90
C VAL A 15 1.06 19.23 -17.91
N ASP A 16 2.34 19.07 -17.68
CA ASP A 16 3.29 20.19 -17.65
C ASP A 16 3.53 20.75 -19.05
N ASP A 17 3.69 19.85 -20.04
CA ASP A 17 3.92 20.23 -21.45
C ASP A 17 3.34 19.20 -22.42
N LEU A 18 3.10 19.64 -23.66
CA LEU A 18 2.77 18.80 -24.79
C LEU A 18 3.93 18.84 -25.76
N LEU A 19 4.69 17.75 -25.82
CA LEU A 19 5.95 17.72 -26.57
C LEU A 19 5.74 17.57 -28.07
N ASP A 20 5.01 16.53 -28.49
CA ASP A 20 4.81 16.22 -29.91
C ASP A 20 3.74 15.15 -30.12
N GLU A 21 3.17 15.09 -31.33
CA GLU A 21 2.29 14.01 -31.80
C GLU A 21 3.00 13.24 -32.89
N ARG A 22 3.21 11.94 -32.69
CA ARG A 22 3.96 11.06 -33.62
C ARG A 22 3.30 9.70 -33.73
N ASP A 23 3.38 9.13 -34.94
CA ASP A 23 3.10 7.72 -35.14
C ASP A 23 4.23 6.87 -34.55
N MET A 24 3.92 5.99 -33.62
CA MET A 24 4.89 5.15 -32.92
C MET A 24 4.46 3.68 -32.87
N VAL A 25 5.43 2.79 -32.97
CA VAL A 25 5.19 1.35 -32.82
C VAL A 25 5.21 1.01 -31.32
N ILE A 26 4.04 0.65 -30.78
CA ILE A 26 3.90 0.24 -29.40
C ILE A 26 4.44 -1.18 -29.22
N LYS A 27 5.42 -1.34 -28.34
CA LYS A 27 5.92 -2.63 -27.92
C LYS A 27 5.16 -3.11 -26.67
N PRO A 28 4.79 -4.40 -26.61
CA PRO A 28 4.15 -4.94 -25.41
C PRO A 28 5.10 -4.85 -24.21
N LEU A 29 4.52 -4.73 -23.02
CA LEU A 29 5.27 -4.76 -21.76
C LEU A 29 5.97 -6.12 -21.59
N PRO A 30 7.23 -6.14 -21.11
CA PRO A 30 7.88 -7.35 -20.64
C PRO A 30 7.04 -8.08 -19.59
N GLU A 31 7.20 -9.40 -19.44
CA GLU A 31 6.35 -10.20 -18.55
C GLU A 31 6.34 -9.69 -17.09
N HIS A 32 7.49 -9.27 -16.58
CA HIS A 32 7.60 -8.71 -15.23
C HIS A 32 6.91 -7.35 -15.03
N MET A 33 6.60 -6.63 -16.13
CA MET A 33 5.89 -5.33 -16.12
C MET A 33 4.41 -5.43 -16.48
N ARG A 34 3.90 -6.61 -16.85
CA ARG A 34 2.48 -6.81 -17.22
C ARG A 34 1.49 -6.52 -16.07
N ARG A 35 1.98 -6.44 -14.85
CA ARG A 35 1.18 -6.06 -13.66
C ARG A 35 0.90 -4.56 -13.55
N LEU A 36 1.55 -3.73 -14.37
CA LEU A 36 1.31 -2.29 -14.41
C LEU A 36 0.01 -2.00 -15.19
N THR A 37 -1.12 -2.01 -14.49
CA THR A 37 -2.45 -1.80 -15.09
C THR A 37 -2.61 -0.44 -15.77
N LEU A 38 -1.88 0.57 -15.30
CA LEU A 38 -1.87 1.94 -15.85
C LEU A 38 -1.09 2.08 -17.17
N VAL A 39 -0.25 1.11 -17.51
CA VAL A 39 0.62 1.17 -18.69
C VAL A 39 0.18 0.09 -19.68
N SER A 40 -0.18 0.49 -20.91
CA SER A 40 -0.60 -0.44 -21.96
C SER A 40 0.55 -0.95 -22.82
N GLY A 41 1.70 -0.27 -22.79
CA GLY A 41 2.88 -0.61 -23.57
C GLY A 41 3.97 0.43 -23.45
N MET A 42 5.04 0.24 -24.20
CA MET A 42 6.17 1.17 -24.26
C MET A 42 6.53 1.49 -25.70
N VAL A 43 7.04 2.68 -25.94
CA VAL A 43 7.65 3.08 -27.20
C VAL A 43 9.09 3.53 -26.98
N THR A 44 9.93 3.35 -27.99
CA THR A 44 11.30 3.88 -27.97
C THR A 44 11.34 5.11 -28.84
N THR A 45 11.76 6.24 -28.31
CA THR A 45 11.94 7.47 -29.07
C THR A 45 13.18 7.37 -29.97
N GLY A 46 13.31 8.28 -30.94
CA GLY A 46 14.50 8.35 -31.79
C GLY A 46 15.81 8.65 -31.05
N LYS A 47 15.72 9.06 -29.77
CA LYS A 47 16.86 9.24 -28.85
C LYS A 47 17.12 8.02 -27.96
N ASN A 48 16.48 6.88 -28.26
CA ASN A 48 16.57 5.65 -27.49
C ASN A 48 16.03 5.75 -26.06
N GLU A 49 15.14 6.72 -25.79
CA GLU A 49 14.44 6.87 -24.53
C GLU A 49 13.18 5.99 -24.53
N LEU A 50 12.90 5.33 -23.42
CA LEU A 50 11.69 4.54 -23.23
C LEU A 50 10.57 5.44 -22.70
N VAL A 51 9.44 5.47 -23.40
CA VAL A 51 8.25 6.22 -23.01
C VAL A 51 7.12 5.24 -22.77
N ASN A 52 6.49 5.32 -21.60
CA ASN A 52 5.36 4.50 -21.21
C ASN A 52 4.07 5.03 -21.84
N ILE A 53 3.28 4.12 -22.40
CA ILE A 53 1.95 4.43 -22.95
C ILE A 53 0.90 4.17 -21.86
N LEU A 54 0.19 5.21 -21.47
CA LEU A 54 -0.85 5.11 -20.45
C LEU A 54 -2.11 4.39 -20.96
N HIS A 55 -2.69 3.56 -20.14
CA HIS A 55 -3.94 2.85 -20.42
C HIS A 55 -5.14 3.72 -20.03
N VAL A 56 -5.65 4.52 -20.97
CA VAL A 56 -6.71 5.52 -20.72
C VAL A 56 -7.98 4.94 -20.08
N PRO A 57 -8.48 3.74 -20.43
CA PRO A 57 -9.62 3.14 -19.75
C PRO A 57 -9.41 2.96 -18.24
N VAL A 58 -8.23 2.51 -17.82
CA VAL A 58 -7.90 2.36 -16.39
C VAL A 58 -7.78 3.72 -15.70
N LEU A 59 -7.19 4.72 -16.38
CA LEU A 59 -7.18 6.10 -15.87
C LEU A 59 -8.59 6.66 -15.66
N LEU A 60 -9.53 6.35 -16.55
CA LEU A 60 -10.93 6.74 -16.38
C LEU A 60 -11.59 6.04 -15.19
N GLU A 61 -11.34 4.75 -14.98
CA GLU A 61 -11.84 4.01 -13.83
C GLU A 61 -11.26 4.60 -12.52
N MET A 62 -9.97 4.85 -12.47
CA MET A 62 -9.33 5.50 -11.31
C MET A 62 -9.89 6.91 -11.05
N ALA A 63 -10.09 7.70 -12.11
CA ALA A 63 -10.70 9.03 -11.99
C ALA A 63 -12.17 8.96 -11.55
N ARG A 64 -12.89 7.88 -11.88
CA ARG A 64 -14.25 7.63 -11.36
C ARG A 64 -14.21 7.26 -9.88
N SER A 65 -13.33 6.36 -9.49
CA SER A 65 -13.14 6.00 -8.09
C SER A 65 -12.73 7.23 -7.30
N ALA A 66 -11.75 8.00 -7.77
CA ALA A 66 -11.34 9.27 -7.16
C ALA A 66 -12.46 10.35 -7.19
N ARG A 67 -13.38 10.32 -8.15
CA ARG A 67 -14.52 11.27 -8.22
C ARG A 67 -15.72 10.80 -7.39
N ALA A 68 -15.90 9.51 -7.21
CA ALA A 68 -16.79 8.97 -6.18
C ALA A 68 -16.27 9.33 -4.78
N GLU A 69 -14.98 9.61 -4.69
CA GLU A 69 -14.24 10.08 -3.51
C GLU A 69 -13.91 11.58 -3.56
N ALA A 70 -14.56 12.42 -4.41
CA ALA A 70 -14.24 13.85 -4.55
C ALA A 70 -14.79 14.70 -3.39
N PRO A 71 -14.09 15.80 -2.99
CA PRO A 71 -14.22 16.47 -1.71
C PRO A 71 -15.49 17.35 -1.59
N GLY A 72 -16.59 16.68 -1.46
CA GLY A 72 -17.85 17.22 -0.95
C GLY A 72 -18.38 16.28 0.13
N ASP A 73 -17.92 15.01 0.09
CA ASP A 73 -18.29 13.95 1.02
C ASP A 73 -17.08 13.07 1.47
N MET A 74 -15.82 13.51 1.22
CA MET A 74 -14.62 12.73 1.60
C MET A 74 -14.33 12.72 3.09
N ALA A 75 -15.19 13.29 3.92
CA ALA A 75 -15.12 13.14 5.38
C ALA A 75 -15.97 11.97 5.91
N GLU A 76 -16.80 11.31 5.06
CA GLU A 76 -17.82 10.38 5.59
C GLU A 76 -17.73 8.92 5.11
N THR A 77 -16.84 8.53 4.17
CA THR A 77 -16.75 7.13 3.72
C THR A 77 -15.45 6.40 4.08
N ALA A 78 -14.47 7.11 4.66
CA ALA A 78 -13.39 6.45 5.44
C ALA A 78 -13.77 6.36 6.93
N LEU A 79 -14.93 6.90 7.30
CA LEU A 79 -15.53 6.77 8.60
C LEU A 79 -16.47 5.55 8.56
N GLY A 80 -15.94 4.39 8.92
CA GLY A 80 -16.82 3.39 9.54
C GLY A 80 -17.68 4.15 10.56
N GLU A 81 -18.96 3.84 10.64
CA GLU A 81 -19.97 4.51 11.48
C GLU A 81 -19.37 4.96 12.82
N GLY A 82 -19.01 6.24 12.95
CA GLY A 82 -18.48 6.77 14.20
C GLY A 82 -17.23 7.65 14.14
N GLY A 83 -16.72 8.09 12.99
CA GLY A 83 -15.68 9.15 12.92
C GLY A 83 -14.31 8.77 13.51
N LYS A 84 -13.95 7.48 13.61
CA LYS A 84 -12.68 7.03 14.17
C LYS A 84 -11.63 6.86 13.08
N THR A 85 -10.62 7.74 13.05
CA THR A 85 -9.42 7.52 12.24
C THR A 85 -8.57 6.44 12.90
N PHE A 86 -8.39 5.31 12.25
CA PHE A 86 -7.57 4.22 12.77
C PHE A 86 -6.09 4.56 12.71
N ARG A 87 -5.39 4.28 13.80
CA ARG A 87 -3.95 4.52 13.95
C ARG A 87 -3.19 3.22 13.73
N VAL A 88 -2.27 3.23 12.78
CA VAL A 88 -1.48 2.05 12.39
C VAL A 88 0.00 2.29 12.69
N LEU A 89 0.63 1.36 13.38
CA LEU A 89 2.08 1.33 13.58
C LEU A 89 2.72 0.45 12.50
N VAL A 90 3.64 1.02 11.72
CA VAL A 90 4.39 0.32 10.67
C VAL A 90 5.85 0.17 11.12
N VAL A 91 6.33 -1.06 11.20
CA VAL A 91 7.65 -1.43 11.69
C VAL A 91 8.41 -2.22 10.63
N ASP A 92 9.42 -1.61 10.02
CA ASP A 92 10.24 -2.21 8.97
C ASP A 92 11.63 -1.54 8.99
N ASP A 93 12.73 -2.23 8.79
CA ASP A 93 14.07 -1.64 8.81
C ASP A 93 14.41 -0.88 7.51
N SER A 94 13.73 -1.20 6.41
CA SER A 94 13.88 -0.53 5.13
C SER A 94 13.11 0.80 5.09
N LEU A 95 13.82 1.91 5.01
CA LEU A 95 13.20 3.24 4.87
C LEU A 95 12.23 3.31 3.68
N ASN A 96 12.65 2.75 2.53
CA ASN A 96 11.82 2.78 1.32
C ASN A 96 10.51 1.99 1.50
N THR A 97 10.58 0.81 2.13
CA THR A 97 9.39 -0.02 2.40
C THR A 97 8.44 0.70 3.34
N ARG A 98 8.96 1.26 4.43
CA ARG A 98 8.15 2.05 5.38
C ARG A 98 7.41 3.21 4.72
N GLU A 99 8.09 3.99 3.87
CA GLU A 99 7.46 5.12 3.19
C GLU A 99 6.39 4.65 2.19
N ILE A 100 6.62 3.58 1.45
CA ILE A 100 5.62 3.00 0.54
C ILE A 100 4.39 2.50 1.32
N GLU A 101 4.58 1.75 2.39
CA GLU A 101 3.49 1.26 3.22
C GLU A 101 2.71 2.40 3.87
N LYS A 102 3.40 3.44 4.33
CA LYS A 102 2.78 4.66 4.85
C LYS A 102 1.92 5.35 3.80
N ASP A 103 2.49 5.63 2.61
CA ASP A 103 1.77 6.34 1.54
C ASP A 103 0.51 5.59 1.13
N VAL A 104 0.59 4.25 1.04
CA VAL A 104 -0.57 3.39 0.73
C VAL A 104 -1.64 3.49 1.81
N LEU A 105 -1.26 3.43 3.08
CA LEU A 105 -2.21 3.46 4.19
C LEU A 105 -2.81 4.86 4.40
N GLU A 106 -2.01 5.91 4.31
CA GLU A 106 -2.48 7.30 4.43
C GLU A 106 -3.43 7.67 3.29
N ALA A 107 -3.18 7.17 2.06
CA ALA A 107 -4.11 7.33 0.93
C ALA A 107 -5.49 6.68 1.18
N HIS A 108 -5.57 5.72 2.11
CA HIS A 108 -6.82 5.06 2.50
C HIS A 108 -7.37 5.55 3.86
N GLY A 109 -6.88 6.69 4.35
CA GLY A 109 -7.44 7.37 5.53
C GLY A 109 -6.93 6.86 6.88
N TYR A 110 -5.90 6.01 6.91
CA TYR A 110 -5.24 5.59 8.15
C TYR A 110 -4.24 6.65 8.62
N GLN A 111 -4.07 6.77 9.93
CA GLN A 111 -3.00 7.58 10.52
C GLN A 111 -1.80 6.67 10.82
N VAL A 112 -0.67 6.91 10.16
CA VAL A 112 0.49 6.03 10.23
C VAL A 112 1.58 6.59 11.14
N THR A 113 2.15 5.72 11.96
CA THR A 113 3.37 5.97 12.73
C THR A 113 4.42 4.95 12.31
N LEU A 114 5.62 5.42 11.96
CA LEU A 114 6.71 4.57 11.49
C LEU A 114 7.65 4.20 12.64
N ALA A 115 8.21 3.00 12.60
CA ALA A 115 9.29 2.53 13.47
C ALA A 115 10.36 1.80 12.64
N GLU A 116 11.62 1.98 12.99
CA GLU A 116 12.76 1.50 12.20
C GLU A 116 13.22 0.08 12.54
N ASP A 117 12.78 -0.46 13.66
CA ASP A 117 13.02 -1.85 14.09
C ASP A 117 12.02 -2.27 15.17
N GLY A 118 12.04 -3.54 15.56
CA GLY A 118 11.12 -4.06 16.55
C GLY A 118 11.25 -3.42 17.93
N LEU A 119 12.45 -2.95 18.31
CA LEU A 119 12.66 -2.29 19.60
C LEU A 119 12.06 -0.87 19.62
N ASP A 120 12.22 -0.12 18.52
CA ASP A 120 11.56 1.18 18.32
C ASP A 120 10.04 1.01 18.23
N GLY A 121 9.58 -0.04 17.51
CA GLY A 121 8.18 -0.41 17.42
C GLY A 121 7.56 -0.69 18.80
N LEU A 122 8.22 -1.49 19.64
CA LEU A 122 7.76 -1.78 20.98
C LEU A 122 7.68 -0.52 21.85
N ARG A 123 8.70 0.35 21.84
CA ARG A 123 8.70 1.62 22.56
C ARG A 123 7.54 2.53 22.14
N LYS A 124 7.29 2.65 20.84
CA LYS A 124 6.19 3.46 20.31
C LYS A 124 4.84 2.86 20.67
N ALA A 125 4.71 1.54 20.61
CA ALA A 125 3.51 0.84 21.02
C ALA A 125 3.20 1.06 22.51
N GLN A 126 4.21 1.01 23.39
CA GLN A 126 4.03 1.25 24.83
C GLN A 126 3.69 2.71 25.18
N SER A 127 4.12 3.67 24.35
CA SER A 127 3.85 5.09 24.58
C SER A 127 2.62 5.62 23.84
N GLY A 128 2.05 4.83 22.93
CA GLY A 128 0.90 5.19 22.10
C GLY A 128 -0.18 4.13 22.11
N ASN A 129 -1.30 4.45 21.47
CA ASN A 129 -2.38 3.50 21.22
C ASN A 129 -2.52 3.34 19.73
N PHE A 130 -2.42 2.12 19.24
CA PHE A 130 -2.59 1.79 17.82
C PHE A 130 -3.74 0.79 17.67
N ASP A 131 -4.48 0.96 16.58
CA ASP A 131 -5.61 0.08 16.24
C ASP A 131 -5.13 -1.14 15.45
N ALA A 132 -3.96 -1.05 14.80
CA ALA A 132 -3.28 -2.17 14.15
C ALA A 132 -1.75 -1.97 14.15
N VAL A 133 -1.02 -3.07 14.00
CA VAL A 133 0.44 -3.09 13.86
C VAL A 133 0.81 -3.90 12.61
N LEU A 134 1.65 -3.31 11.76
CA LEU A 134 2.30 -3.98 10.65
C LEU A 134 3.77 -4.15 11.00
N THR A 135 4.34 -5.31 10.78
CA THR A 135 5.76 -5.56 11.08
C THR A 135 6.43 -6.45 10.05
N ASP A 136 7.65 -6.08 9.63
CA ASP A 136 8.53 -7.05 8.97
C ASP A 136 9.05 -8.06 10.00
N VAL A 137 9.54 -9.18 9.51
CA VAL A 137 10.22 -10.21 10.32
C VAL A 137 11.70 -9.88 10.47
N GLU A 138 12.38 -9.55 9.37
CA GLU A 138 13.84 -9.41 9.32
C GLU A 138 14.27 -7.99 9.66
N MET A 139 14.46 -7.73 10.94
CA MET A 139 14.89 -6.41 11.44
C MET A 139 16.02 -6.54 12.45
N PRO A 140 16.92 -5.55 12.55
CA PRO A 140 17.94 -5.49 13.58
C PRO A 140 17.31 -5.34 14.98
N ASN A 141 18.11 -5.59 16.02
CA ASN A 141 17.78 -5.44 17.44
C ASN A 141 16.63 -6.32 17.92
N MET A 142 15.49 -6.32 17.27
CA MET A 142 14.32 -7.16 17.60
C MET A 142 13.58 -7.52 16.31
N ASP A 143 13.43 -8.82 16.05
CA ASP A 143 12.68 -9.35 14.90
C ASP A 143 11.16 -9.19 15.09
N GLY A 144 10.39 -9.25 13.99
CA GLY A 144 8.95 -9.08 14.02
C GLY A 144 8.20 -10.17 14.76
N PHE A 145 8.73 -11.38 14.85
CA PHE A 145 8.13 -12.44 15.66
C PHE A 145 8.25 -12.12 17.15
N THR A 146 9.42 -11.70 17.58
CA THR A 146 9.68 -11.29 18.96
C THR A 146 8.85 -10.05 19.34
N LEU A 147 8.76 -9.08 18.42
CA LEU A 147 7.89 -7.90 18.61
C LEU A 147 6.43 -8.32 18.81
N THR A 148 5.91 -9.19 17.94
CA THR A 148 4.53 -9.70 18.03
C THR A 148 4.28 -10.40 19.37
N GLU A 149 5.20 -11.28 19.78
CA GLU A 149 5.09 -11.99 21.06
C GLU A 149 5.10 -11.03 22.25
N ARG A 150 5.94 -9.99 22.23
CA ARG A 150 5.97 -8.95 23.27
C ARG A 150 4.70 -8.14 23.31
N LEU A 151 4.20 -7.71 22.14
CA LEU A 151 2.94 -6.96 22.06
C LEU A 151 1.75 -7.78 22.59
N ARG A 152 1.69 -9.08 22.34
CA ARG A 152 0.62 -9.94 22.87
C ARG A 152 0.65 -10.09 24.40
N GLN A 153 1.76 -9.79 25.06
CA GLN A 153 1.86 -9.75 26.52
C GLN A 153 1.33 -8.43 27.11
N GLU A 154 1.21 -7.39 26.29
CA GLU A 154 0.64 -6.10 26.71
C GLU A 154 -0.89 -6.15 26.61
N ASP A 155 -1.60 -5.79 27.66
CA ASP A 155 -3.07 -5.90 27.72
C ASP A 155 -3.77 -5.14 26.59
N GLN A 156 -3.25 -3.97 26.20
CA GLN A 156 -3.83 -3.15 25.15
C GLN A 156 -3.66 -3.75 23.74
N TYR A 157 -2.64 -4.60 23.52
CA TYR A 157 -2.38 -5.22 22.21
C TYR A 157 -2.82 -6.69 22.14
N ARG A 158 -3.46 -7.21 23.19
CA ARG A 158 -3.89 -8.60 23.23
C ARG A 158 -4.86 -8.97 22.11
N SER A 159 -5.73 -8.03 21.69
CA SER A 159 -6.70 -8.19 20.61
C SER A 159 -6.48 -7.21 19.44
N THR A 160 -5.46 -6.36 19.48
CA THR A 160 -5.14 -5.46 18.39
C THR A 160 -4.61 -6.26 17.20
N PRO A 161 -5.13 -6.06 15.97
CA PRO A 161 -4.63 -6.73 14.79
C PRO A 161 -3.12 -6.53 14.60
N ILE A 162 -2.37 -7.62 14.43
CA ILE A 162 -0.95 -7.62 14.10
C ILE A 162 -0.75 -8.38 12.80
N ILE A 163 -0.24 -7.70 11.79
CA ILE A 163 0.00 -8.22 10.45
C ILE A 163 1.51 -8.31 10.23
N ILE A 164 2.00 -9.49 9.90
CA ILE A 164 3.40 -9.68 9.49
C ILE A 164 3.48 -9.52 7.97
N ILE A 165 4.37 -8.64 7.50
CA ILE A 165 4.63 -8.40 6.07
C ILE A 165 6.12 -8.62 5.83
N THR A 166 6.48 -9.68 5.11
CA THR A 166 7.88 -10.08 5.01
C THR A 166 8.23 -10.73 3.68
N SER A 167 9.50 -10.72 3.31
CA SER A 167 10.04 -11.49 2.18
C SER A 167 10.09 -13.00 2.42
N ARG A 168 9.88 -13.45 3.66
CA ARG A 168 9.91 -14.88 4.03
C ARG A 168 8.63 -15.60 3.62
N ALA A 169 8.73 -16.47 2.61
CA ALA A 169 7.61 -17.24 2.07
C ALA A 169 7.52 -18.69 2.60
N LYS A 170 8.44 -19.11 3.47
CA LYS A 170 8.48 -20.50 3.97
C LYS A 170 7.29 -20.80 4.87
N GLU A 171 6.73 -22.00 4.74
CA GLU A 171 5.62 -22.46 5.56
C GLU A 171 5.95 -22.49 7.07
N GLU A 172 7.22 -22.73 7.42
CA GLU A 172 7.70 -22.70 8.80
C GLU A 172 7.58 -21.29 9.40
N ASP A 173 7.95 -20.25 8.63
CA ASP A 173 7.86 -18.86 9.06
C ASP A 173 6.40 -18.41 9.20
N LYS A 174 5.51 -18.83 8.28
CA LYS A 174 4.07 -18.59 8.40
C LYS A 174 3.47 -19.23 9.65
N ARG A 175 3.83 -20.50 9.92
CA ARG A 175 3.39 -21.19 11.14
C ARG A 175 3.89 -20.49 12.39
N ARG A 176 5.14 -20.05 12.40
CA ARG A 176 5.71 -19.29 13.51
C ARG A 176 4.95 -17.97 13.72
N GLY A 177 4.62 -17.23 12.65
CA GLY A 177 3.82 -16.01 12.72
C GLY A 177 2.48 -16.23 13.43
N ILE A 178 1.77 -17.30 13.07
CA ILE A 178 0.52 -17.68 13.73
C ILE A 178 0.74 -18.06 15.20
N GLN A 179 1.80 -18.82 15.51
CA GLN A 179 2.12 -19.25 16.88
C GLN A 179 2.42 -18.08 17.83
N VAL A 180 3.11 -17.04 17.34
CA VAL A 180 3.38 -15.84 18.16
C VAL A 180 2.17 -14.89 18.23
N GLY A 181 1.08 -15.20 17.53
CA GLY A 181 -0.18 -14.49 17.63
C GLY A 181 -0.42 -13.41 16.56
N ALA A 182 0.23 -13.49 15.40
CA ALA A 182 -0.13 -12.64 14.28
C ALA A 182 -1.50 -13.03 13.71
N ASP A 183 -2.30 -12.04 13.34
CA ASP A 183 -3.65 -12.23 12.76
C ASP A 183 -3.59 -12.45 11.25
N ALA A 184 -2.55 -11.94 10.60
CA ALA A 184 -2.29 -12.16 9.18
C ALA A 184 -0.78 -12.22 8.88
N TYR A 185 -0.44 -12.93 7.79
CA TYR A 185 0.92 -13.07 7.30
C TYR A 185 0.93 -12.83 5.78
N ILE A 186 1.58 -11.76 5.33
CA ILE A 186 1.64 -11.33 3.93
C ILE A 186 3.08 -11.47 3.43
N VAL A 187 3.27 -12.10 2.28
CA VAL A 187 4.58 -12.23 1.64
C VAL A 187 4.80 -11.07 0.69
N LYS A 188 5.89 -10.31 0.85
CA LYS A 188 6.22 -9.12 0.03
C LYS A 188 6.30 -9.42 -1.48
N GLY A 189 6.59 -10.65 -1.89
CA GLY A 189 6.61 -11.08 -3.30
C GLY A 189 5.22 -11.14 -3.95
N ASP A 190 4.19 -11.37 -3.17
CA ASP A 190 2.78 -11.40 -3.58
C ASP A 190 2.04 -10.10 -3.18
N PHE A 191 2.82 -9.06 -2.82
CA PHE A 191 2.30 -7.82 -2.28
C PHE A 191 1.62 -6.99 -3.39
N GLU A 192 0.30 -7.14 -3.50
CA GLU A 192 -0.55 -6.12 -4.10
C GLU A 192 -0.98 -5.15 -2.98
N GLN A 193 -0.80 -3.85 -3.22
CA GLN A 193 -1.15 -2.79 -2.25
C GLN A 193 -2.62 -2.90 -1.80
N SER A 194 -3.51 -3.33 -2.68
CA SER A 194 -4.90 -3.64 -2.40
C SER A 194 -5.06 -4.73 -1.33
N HIS A 195 -4.23 -5.76 -1.36
CA HIS A 195 -4.33 -6.89 -0.42
C HIS A 195 -4.01 -6.48 1.03
N LEU A 196 -3.06 -5.57 1.24
CA LEU A 196 -2.77 -5.02 2.57
C LEU A 196 -3.96 -4.24 3.13
N VAL A 197 -4.50 -3.32 2.32
CA VAL A 197 -5.62 -2.46 2.72
C VAL A 197 -6.87 -3.29 3.00
N ASP A 198 -7.16 -4.28 2.16
CA ASP A 198 -8.31 -5.17 2.35
C ASP A 198 -8.15 -6.03 3.60
N THR A 199 -6.92 -6.53 3.87
CA THR A 199 -6.63 -7.29 5.10
C THR A 199 -6.84 -6.42 6.33
N LEU A 200 -6.30 -5.18 6.35
CA LEU A 200 -6.51 -4.23 7.44
C LEU A 200 -7.99 -3.90 7.65
N ARG A 201 -8.71 -3.61 6.56
CA ARG A 201 -10.14 -3.30 6.62
C ARG A 201 -10.95 -4.45 7.22
N ASN A 202 -10.65 -5.69 6.82
CA ASN A 202 -11.33 -6.87 7.35
C ASN A 202 -11.03 -7.12 8.83
N LEU A 203 -9.84 -6.74 9.31
CA LEU A 203 -9.46 -6.95 10.71
C LEU A 203 -9.92 -5.80 11.64
N LEU A 204 -10.10 -4.60 11.10
CA LEU A 204 -10.52 -3.42 11.87
C LEU A 204 -12.05 -3.22 11.88
N GLY A 205 -12.78 -3.86 10.96
CA GLY A 205 -14.26 -3.87 10.89
C GLY A 205 -14.80 -2.80 9.98
#